data_ec0299a2e1e1ffcfd4431dd9e141c6bf
#
_entry.id   ec0299a2e1e1ffcfd4431dd9e141c6bf
#
_cell.length_a   1.000
_cell.length_b   1.000
_cell.length_c   1.000
_cell.angle_alpha   90.00
_cell.angle_beta   90.00
_cell.angle_gamma   90.00
#
_symmetry.space_group_name_H-M   'P 1'
#
loop_
_entity.id
_entity.type
_entity.pdbx_description
1 polymer ?
#
loop_
_entity_poly.entity_id
_entity_poly.type
_entity_poly.pdbx_seq_one_letter_code
_entity_poly.pdbx_strand_id
1 'polypeptide(L)'
;MLLMLGLMALITFIDRTNISVAAPEIGREFGFSKTQLGTIFAAFGFAYALGQIPGGWFSDTYGARKVLTIVVLFWSLMTMVTAHAVGFVSMVVIRFVFGIGEASAWPAATRSMQYWFPKSERGLVNGVTHSCGQFATTLVPIVAVAIMTMWGWRAVFYVFGAVGIVWAIVWYFVNRDRPEECRAVNAAELAYIEDRTVGEAKTEAPAAEKKIPWFLILTSKNMWFIALAYCGYTYGSYFFWYWMPTYLMEFHHISLVKMGALAPLPLFAGALGVLTGGFATDFVYKRTKTLKWSRRAVCIASMLGASALMLPSAFSGDPVLTVIFLALCNFLISMSLAPSWAAAMDVAGGFSGSVSSVMNMVGQAAGSVSAIIFGALVEHVSWLAPFYVISGVMLGSALLWAFLINPERLVIDRS
;
A
#
# COMPACT_ATOMS: atom_id res chain seq x y z
N MET A 1 13.99 -8.01 -16.01
CA MET A 1 13.26 -6.80 -15.57
C MET A 1 12.20 -7.08 -14.49
N LEU A 2 11.21 -7.95 -14.74
CA LEU A 2 10.12 -8.27 -13.78
C LEU A 2 10.62 -8.68 -12.39
N LEU A 3 11.63 -9.54 -12.32
CA LEU A 3 12.24 -9.95 -11.05
C LEU A 3 12.77 -8.76 -10.25
N MET A 4 13.46 -7.83 -10.89
CA MET A 4 14.01 -6.64 -10.21
C MET A 4 12.93 -5.73 -9.67
N LEU A 5 11.84 -5.53 -10.43
CA LEU A 5 10.68 -4.75 -9.97
C LEU A 5 9.94 -5.46 -8.83
N GLY A 6 9.80 -6.78 -8.90
CA GLY A 6 9.21 -7.59 -7.81
C GLY A 6 10.05 -7.51 -6.52
N LEU A 7 11.38 -7.58 -6.64
CA LEU A 7 12.29 -7.42 -5.50
C LEU A 7 12.23 -5.99 -4.93
N MET A 8 12.13 -4.96 -5.80
CA MET A 8 11.91 -3.58 -5.33
C MET A 8 10.63 -3.47 -4.49
N ALA A 9 9.51 -4.01 -4.99
CA ALA A 9 8.26 -4.00 -4.25
C ALA A 9 8.36 -4.75 -2.92
N LEU A 10 9.06 -5.88 -2.90
CA LEU A 10 9.33 -6.65 -1.69
C LEU A 10 10.11 -5.81 -0.67
N ILE A 11 11.21 -5.15 -1.08
CA ILE A 11 12.03 -4.28 -0.21
C ILE A 11 11.20 -3.11 0.31
N THR A 12 10.42 -2.45 -0.56
CA THR A 12 9.53 -1.36 -0.19
C THR A 12 8.63 -1.75 0.99
N PHE A 13 7.95 -2.88 0.92
CA PHE A 13 7.03 -3.31 1.98
C PHE A 13 7.75 -3.85 3.23
N ILE A 14 8.92 -4.46 3.07
CA ILE A 14 9.80 -4.84 4.19
C ILE A 14 10.14 -3.59 5.01
N ASP A 15 10.62 -2.54 4.36
CA ASP A 15 11.07 -1.32 5.03
C ASP A 15 9.93 -0.48 5.60
N ARG A 16 8.71 -0.62 5.07
CA ARG A 16 7.50 -0.01 5.65
C ARG A 16 7.06 -0.67 6.94
N THR A 17 7.08 -2.00 6.98
CA THR A 17 6.42 -2.77 8.05
C THR A 17 7.37 -3.26 9.14
N ASN A 18 8.70 -3.20 8.94
CA ASN A 18 9.69 -3.59 9.95
C ASN A 18 9.50 -2.88 11.30
N ILE A 19 9.15 -1.58 11.27
CA ILE A 19 8.97 -0.78 12.47
C ILE A 19 7.80 -1.27 13.33
N SER A 20 6.75 -1.84 12.73
CA SER A 20 5.60 -2.34 13.50
C SER A 20 5.94 -3.55 14.35
N VAL A 21 6.84 -4.43 13.84
CA VAL A 21 7.32 -5.60 14.57
C VAL A 21 8.26 -5.18 15.71
N ALA A 22 9.09 -4.17 15.47
CA ALA A 22 10.02 -3.63 16.46
C ALA A 22 9.34 -2.67 17.47
N ALA A 23 8.15 -2.15 17.17
CA ALA A 23 7.49 -1.11 17.97
C ALA A 23 7.29 -1.45 19.43
N PRO A 24 6.92 -2.69 19.85
CA PRO A 24 6.80 -3.00 21.27
C PRO A 24 8.11 -2.87 22.05
N GLU A 25 9.25 -3.24 21.43
CA GLU A 25 10.56 -3.11 22.05
C GLU A 25 11.06 -1.67 22.06
N ILE A 26 10.90 -0.97 20.92
CA ILE A 26 11.22 0.46 20.81
C ILE A 26 10.42 1.27 21.84
N GLY A 27 9.11 1.02 21.92
CA GLY A 27 8.23 1.68 22.87
C GLY A 27 8.64 1.45 24.32
N ARG A 28 9.07 0.22 24.65
CA ARG A 28 9.57 -0.14 25.99
C ARG A 28 10.92 0.52 26.30
N GLU A 29 11.85 0.53 25.35
CA GLU A 29 13.20 1.09 25.54
C GLU A 29 13.15 2.61 25.74
N PHE A 30 12.36 3.32 24.94
CA PHE A 30 12.28 4.78 24.98
C PHE A 30 11.15 5.33 25.86
N GLY A 31 10.30 4.47 26.42
CA GLY A 31 9.14 4.89 27.20
C GLY A 31 8.07 5.61 26.37
N PHE A 32 7.91 5.25 25.08
CA PHE A 32 6.94 5.93 24.21
C PHE A 32 5.51 5.56 24.57
N SER A 33 4.65 6.59 24.62
CA SER A 33 3.21 6.39 24.74
C SER A 33 2.62 5.79 23.43
N LYS A 34 1.41 5.27 23.49
CA LYS A 34 0.73 4.72 22.30
C LYS A 34 0.45 5.80 21.27
N THR A 35 0.10 6.99 21.72
CA THR A 35 -0.08 8.16 20.83
C THR A 35 1.23 8.52 20.12
N GLN A 36 2.36 8.46 20.82
CA GLN A 36 3.68 8.70 20.22
C GLN A 36 4.03 7.63 19.17
N LEU A 37 3.79 6.36 19.45
CA LEU A 37 3.98 5.28 18.47
C LEU A 37 3.09 5.48 17.23
N GLY A 38 1.81 5.80 17.43
CA GLY A 38 0.89 6.13 16.34
C GLY A 38 1.37 7.31 15.48
N THR A 39 1.94 8.34 16.12
CA THR A 39 2.52 9.51 15.41
C THR A 39 3.75 9.12 14.59
N ILE A 40 4.63 8.26 15.12
CA ILE A 40 5.78 7.73 14.39
C ILE A 40 5.32 6.96 13.13
N PHE A 41 4.28 6.12 13.24
CA PHE A 41 3.72 5.39 12.09
C PHE A 41 3.09 6.35 11.07
N ALA A 42 2.35 7.35 11.53
CA ALA A 42 1.68 8.33 10.70
C ALA A 42 2.65 9.24 9.92
N ALA A 43 3.81 9.55 10.52
CA ALA A 43 4.81 10.44 9.92
C ALA A 43 5.25 9.95 8.53
N PHE A 44 5.45 8.64 8.38
CA PHE A 44 5.73 8.04 7.09
C PHE A 44 4.60 8.27 6.08
N GLY A 45 3.36 7.95 6.44
CA GLY A 45 2.23 8.00 5.50
C GLY A 45 1.91 9.43 5.03
N PHE A 46 1.99 10.42 5.91
CA PHE A 46 1.84 11.84 5.53
C PHE A 46 2.96 12.29 4.59
N ALA A 47 4.21 11.97 4.91
CA ALA A 47 5.35 12.32 4.08
C ALA A 47 5.28 11.66 2.69
N TYR A 48 4.92 10.39 2.66
CA TYR A 48 4.70 9.64 1.42
C TYR A 48 3.59 10.26 0.55
N ALA A 49 2.46 10.64 1.16
CA ALA A 49 1.36 11.29 0.44
C ALA A 49 1.80 12.63 -0.18
N LEU A 50 2.54 13.46 0.57
CA LEU A 50 3.08 14.73 0.08
C LEU A 50 4.12 14.56 -1.02
N GLY A 51 4.95 13.52 -0.92
CA GLY A 51 6.02 13.23 -1.88
C GLY A 51 5.58 12.61 -3.21
N GLN A 52 4.34 12.12 -3.34
CA GLN A 52 3.90 11.41 -4.54
C GLN A 52 3.89 12.27 -5.80
N ILE A 53 3.40 13.51 -5.72
CA ILE A 53 3.34 14.43 -6.86
C ILE A 53 4.74 14.86 -7.31
N PRO A 54 5.62 15.37 -6.42
CA PRO A 54 7.02 15.64 -6.77
C PRO A 54 7.76 14.41 -7.28
N GLY A 55 7.49 13.24 -6.68
CA GLY A 55 8.10 11.97 -7.05
C GLY A 55 7.77 11.52 -8.49
N GLY A 56 6.54 11.74 -8.93
CA GLY A 56 6.12 11.50 -10.31
C GLY A 56 6.91 12.38 -11.29
N TRP A 57 6.95 13.68 -11.05
CA TRP A 57 7.72 14.62 -11.85
C TRP A 57 9.22 14.27 -11.90
N PHE A 58 9.79 13.91 -10.76
CA PHE A 58 11.19 13.50 -10.67
C PHE A 58 11.47 12.25 -11.54
N SER A 59 10.57 11.28 -11.51
CA SER A 59 10.67 10.07 -12.33
C SER A 59 10.60 10.39 -13.83
N ASP A 60 9.71 11.30 -14.23
CA ASP A 60 9.53 11.71 -15.63
C ASP A 60 10.71 12.50 -16.17
N THR A 61 11.40 13.25 -15.31
CA THR A 61 12.52 14.09 -15.72
C THR A 61 13.83 13.31 -15.84
N TYR A 62 14.15 12.48 -14.84
CA TYR A 62 15.51 11.89 -14.70
C TYR A 62 15.61 10.42 -15.12
N GLY A 63 14.48 9.78 -15.47
CA GLY A 63 14.43 8.37 -15.88
C GLY A 63 14.36 7.40 -14.70
N ALA A 64 13.78 6.22 -14.97
CA ALA A 64 13.50 5.19 -13.95
C ALA A 64 14.76 4.62 -13.31
N ARG A 65 15.83 4.41 -14.10
CA ARG A 65 17.09 3.84 -13.64
C ARG A 65 17.71 4.67 -12.53
N LYS A 66 17.93 5.95 -12.79
CA LYS A 66 18.57 6.87 -11.83
C LYS A 66 17.67 7.11 -10.62
N VAL A 67 16.40 7.35 -10.86
CA VAL A 67 15.45 7.65 -9.77
C VAL A 67 15.33 6.46 -8.83
N LEU A 68 15.06 5.24 -9.31
CA LEU A 68 14.97 4.07 -8.43
C LEU A 68 16.28 3.81 -7.70
N THR A 69 17.44 3.97 -8.35
CA THR A 69 18.72 3.83 -7.65
C THR A 69 18.84 4.80 -6.47
N ILE A 70 18.60 6.10 -6.72
CA ILE A 70 18.77 7.15 -5.72
C ILE A 70 17.77 6.98 -4.58
N VAL A 71 16.49 6.76 -4.91
CA VAL A 71 15.45 6.71 -3.88
C VAL A 71 15.54 5.44 -3.04
N VAL A 72 15.89 4.28 -3.64
CA VAL A 72 16.11 3.05 -2.88
C VAL A 72 17.33 3.16 -1.96
N LEU A 73 18.44 3.68 -2.45
CA LEU A 73 19.61 3.96 -1.61
C LEU A 73 19.26 4.90 -0.46
N PHE A 74 18.54 5.98 -0.77
CA PHE A 74 18.17 6.99 0.22
C PHE A 74 17.27 6.40 1.31
N TRP A 75 16.16 5.73 0.96
CA TRP A 75 15.29 5.19 1.99
C TRP A 75 15.92 4.02 2.75
N SER A 76 16.75 3.20 2.11
CA SER A 76 17.48 2.11 2.78
C SER A 76 18.48 2.65 3.80
N LEU A 77 19.15 3.77 3.49
CA LEU A 77 19.98 4.50 4.46
C LEU A 77 19.12 5.03 5.61
N MET A 78 17.93 5.61 5.33
CA MET A 78 17.01 6.07 6.39
C MET A 78 16.49 4.90 7.24
N THR A 79 16.27 3.73 6.64
CA THR A 79 15.99 2.49 7.38
C THR A 79 17.13 2.20 8.38
N MET A 80 18.38 2.19 7.94
CA MET A 80 19.52 1.98 8.85
C MET A 80 19.65 3.08 9.90
N VAL A 81 19.41 4.34 9.53
CA VAL A 81 19.43 5.49 10.46
C VAL A 81 18.38 5.35 11.55
N THR A 82 17.27 4.64 11.28
CA THR A 82 16.25 4.36 12.31
C THR A 82 16.83 3.61 13.53
N ALA A 83 17.85 2.76 13.32
CA ALA A 83 18.54 2.07 14.42
C ALA A 83 19.31 3.01 15.35
N HIS A 84 19.62 4.23 14.90
CA HIS A 84 20.34 5.26 15.68
C HIS A 84 19.41 6.31 16.27
N ALA A 85 18.10 6.15 16.17
CA ALA A 85 17.17 7.09 16.79
C ALA A 85 17.39 7.14 18.31
N VAL A 86 17.37 8.36 18.86
CA VAL A 86 17.65 8.60 20.28
C VAL A 86 16.42 9.00 21.07
N GLY A 87 15.24 9.08 20.44
CA GLY A 87 13.98 9.44 21.09
C GLY A 87 12.86 9.75 20.09
N PHE A 88 11.74 10.24 20.60
CA PHE A 88 10.52 10.44 19.82
C PHE A 88 10.70 11.35 18.60
N VAL A 89 11.28 12.54 18.79
CA VAL A 89 11.45 13.52 17.70
C VAL A 89 12.34 12.95 16.58
N SER A 90 13.45 12.32 16.93
CA SER A 90 14.35 11.71 15.94
C SER A 90 13.65 10.60 15.16
N MET A 91 12.84 9.74 15.82
CA MET A 91 12.03 8.71 15.13
C MET A 91 11.05 9.34 14.16
N VAL A 92 10.29 10.35 14.57
CA VAL A 92 9.31 11.04 13.71
C VAL A 92 10.00 11.66 12.49
N VAL A 93 11.11 12.38 12.71
CA VAL A 93 11.86 13.01 11.60
C VAL A 93 12.41 11.97 10.63
N ILE A 94 13.04 10.90 11.13
CA ILE A 94 13.59 9.82 10.28
C ILE A 94 12.47 9.18 9.47
N ARG A 95 11.32 8.84 10.08
CA ARG A 95 10.18 8.24 9.39
C ARG A 95 9.54 9.18 8.36
N PHE A 96 9.51 10.48 8.65
CA PHE A 96 9.02 11.48 7.71
C PHE A 96 9.95 11.60 6.50
N VAL A 97 11.25 11.72 6.72
CA VAL A 97 12.26 11.80 5.65
C VAL A 97 12.29 10.49 4.82
N PHE A 98 12.18 9.35 5.47
CA PHE A 98 12.02 8.04 4.82
C PHE A 98 10.80 8.03 3.87
N GLY A 99 9.64 8.54 4.33
CA GLY A 99 8.40 8.57 3.53
C GLY A 99 8.53 9.43 2.27
N ILE A 100 9.16 10.61 2.37
CA ILE A 100 9.45 11.45 1.19
C ILE A 100 10.35 10.71 0.21
N GLY A 101 11.40 10.05 0.70
CA GLY A 101 12.34 9.30 -0.13
C GLY A 101 11.68 8.17 -0.91
N GLU A 102 10.76 7.45 -0.30
CA GLU A 102 10.10 6.31 -0.93
C GLU A 102 9.00 6.71 -1.92
N ALA A 103 8.45 7.91 -1.83
CA ALA A 103 7.27 8.34 -2.59
C ALA A 103 7.44 8.24 -4.12
N SER A 104 8.68 8.37 -4.63
CA SER A 104 8.99 8.28 -6.07
C SER A 104 9.11 6.85 -6.60
N ALA A 105 9.11 5.83 -5.73
CA ALA A 105 9.41 4.44 -6.11
C ALA A 105 8.39 3.88 -7.12
N TRP A 106 7.10 3.98 -6.81
CA TRP A 106 6.04 3.47 -7.67
C TRP A 106 5.90 4.22 -9.00
N PRO A 107 5.95 5.56 -9.05
CA PRO A 107 6.02 6.29 -10.32
C PRO A 107 7.20 5.84 -11.20
N ALA A 108 8.39 5.72 -10.63
CA ALA A 108 9.57 5.29 -11.38
C ALA A 108 9.49 3.82 -11.84
N ALA A 109 8.95 2.93 -11.01
CA ALA A 109 8.69 1.54 -11.40
C ALA A 109 7.69 1.45 -12.55
N THR A 110 6.58 2.20 -12.47
CA THR A 110 5.57 2.26 -13.55
C THR A 110 6.17 2.76 -14.85
N ARG A 111 7.03 3.79 -14.79
CA ARG A 111 7.75 4.27 -15.98
C ARG A 111 8.67 3.18 -16.56
N SER A 112 9.42 2.45 -15.73
CA SER A 112 10.23 1.32 -16.20
C SER A 112 9.38 0.25 -16.88
N MET A 113 8.21 -0.10 -16.29
CA MET A 113 7.29 -1.05 -16.91
C MET A 113 6.79 -0.60 -18.28
N GLN A 114 6.56 0.70 -18.47
CA GLN A 114 6.10 1.25 -19.76
C GLN A 114 7.11 1.06 -20.90
N TYR A 115 8.40 1.12 -20.61
CA TYR A 115 9.45 0.95 -21.61
C TYR A 115 9.85 -0.50 -21.86
N TRP A 116 9.78 -1.35 -20.82
CA TRP A 116 10.29 -2.71 -20.88
C TRP A 116 9.25 -3.78 -21.19
N PHE A 117 7.96 -3.43 -21.17
CA PHE A 117 6.90 -4.40 -21.40
C PHE A 117 5.86 -3.86 -22.40
N PRO A 118 5.39 -4.70 -23.35
CA PRO A 118 4.33 -4.33 -24.27
C PRO A 118 3.03 -4.03 -23.49
N LYS A 119 2.18 -3.15 -24.01
CA LYS A 119 0.94 -2.70 -23.35
C LYS A 119 0.07 -3.85 -22.87
N SER A 120 -0.01 -4.95 -23.64
CA SER A 120 -0.80 -6.13 -23.29
C SER A 120 -0.33 -6.86 -22.04
N GLU A 121 0.92 -6.70 -21.61
CA GLU A 121 1.52 -7.39 -20.47
C GLU A 121 1.67 -6.51 -19.23
N ARG A 122 1.54 -5.18 -19.38
CA ARG A 122 1.72 -4.23 -18.28
C ARG A 122 0.80 -4.48 -17.09
N GLY A 123 -0.43 -4.95 -17.35
CA GLY A 123 -1.37 -5.32 -16.30
C GLY A 123 -0.87 -6.50 -15.47
N LEU A 124 -0.37 -7.55 -16.13
CA LEU A 124 0.21 -8.72 -15.46
C LEU A 124 1.47 -8.33 -14.66
N VAL A 125 2.37 -7.57 -15.28
CA VAL A 125 3.63 -7.11 -14.66
C VAL A 125 3.35 -6.29 -13.42
N ASN A 126 2.39 -5.36 -13.49
CA ASN A 126 1.98 -4.55 -12.35
C ASN A 126 1.37 -5.42 -11.24
N GLY A 127 0.48 -6.34 -11.61
CA GLY A 127 -0.12 -7.29 -10.67
C GLY A 127 0.91 -8.16 -9.94
N VAL A 128 1.86 -8.74 -10.67
CA VAL A 128 2.96 -9.55 -10.09
C VAL A 128 3.82 -8.70 -9.17
N THR A 129 4.18 -7.48 -9.58
CA THR A 129 5.01 -6.58 -8.77
C THR A 129 4.32 -6.22 -7.45
N HIS A 130 3.03 -5.87 -7.49
CA HIS A 130 2.25 -5.60 -6.27
C HIS A 130 2.09 -6.84 -5.39
N SER A 131 1.90 -8.02 -5.99
CA SER A 131 1.81 -9.28 -5.25
C SER A 131 3.09 -9.58 -4.48
N CYS A 132 4.26 -9.34 -5.08
CA CYS A 132 5.56 -9.48 -4.38
C CYS A 132 5.61 -8.60 -3.12
N GLY A 133 5.12 -7.36 -3.19
CA GLY A 133 5.03 -6.48 -2.03
C GLY A 133 4.09 -7.02 -0.94
N GLN A 134 2.92 -7.52 -1.32
CA GLN A 134 1.98 -8.10 -0.36
C GLN A 134 2.55 -9.36 0.32
N PHE A 135 3.23 -10.23 -0.42
CA PHE A 135 3.93 -11.38 0.16
C PHE A 135 5.03 -10.95 1.14
N ALA A 136 5.72 -9.85 0.87
CA ALA A 136 6.73 -9.32 1.77
C ALA A 136 6.14 -9.01 3.15
N THR A 137 4.97 -8.37 3.23
CA THR A 137 4.32 -8.05 4.51
C THR A 137 4.06 -9.30 5.37
N THR A 138 3.80 -10.44 4.72
CA THR A 138 3.61 -11.73 5.39
C THR A 138 4.92 -12.28 5.96
N LEU A 139 6.04 -12.09 5.26
CA LEU A 139 7.34 -12.61 5.66
C LEU A 139 8.03 -11.76 6.74
N VAL A 140 7.76 -10.44 6.75
CA VAL A 140 8.44 -9.50 7.66
C VAL A 140 8.36 -9.91 9.12
N PRO A 141 7.20 -10.28 9.71
CA PRO A 141 7.16 -10.65 11.12
C PRO A 141 8.05 -11.86 11.44
N ILE A 142 8.11 -12.85 10.55
CA ILE A 142 8.93 -14.06 10.74
C ILE A 142 10.41 -13.68 10.75
N VAL A 143 10.85 -12.98 9.70
CA VAL A 143 12.27 -12.65 9.53
C VAL A 143 12.72 -11.63 10.56
N ALA A 144 11.91 -10.59 10.82
CA ALA A 144 12.23 -9.57 11.80
C ALA A 144 12.36 -10.15 13.21
N VAL A 145 11.41 -11.03 13.63
CA VAL A 145 11.49 -11.69 14.94
C VAL A 145 12.73 -12.57 15.05
N ALA A 146 13.07 -13.35 14.01
CA ALA A 146 14.28 -14.14 14.01
C ALA A 146 15.55 -13.28 14.20
N ILE A 147 15.62 -12.14 13.53
CA ILE A 147 16.74 -11.19 13.70
C ILE A 147 16.72 -10.58 15.11
N MET A 148 15.54 -10.15 15.59
CA MET A 148 15.38 -9.49 16.89
C MET A 148 15.79 -10.41 18.05
N THR A 149 15.44 -11.69 17.99
CA THR A 149 15.79 -12.65 19.04
C THR A 149 17.29 -12.93 19.13
N MET A 150 18.02 -12.76 18.02
CA MET A 150 19.47 -13.01 17.98
C MET A 150 20.30 -11.74 18.26
N TRP A 151 19.88 -10.59 17.74
CA TRP A 151 20.70 -9.38 17.71
C TRP A 151 19.96 -8.09 18.14
N GLY A 152 18.71 -8.23 18.63
CA GLY A 152 17.89 -7.10 19.05
C GLY A 152 17.24 -6.34 17.87
N TRP A 153 16.33 -5.42 18.22
CA TRP A 153 15.50 -4.72 17.22
C TRP A 153 16.30 -3.83 16.25
N ARG A 154 17.41 -3.25 16.68
CA ARG A 154 18.26 -2.41 15.82
C ARG A 154 18.83 -3.17 14.63
N ALA A 155 19.16 -4.44 14.80
CA ALA A 155 19.71 -5.28 13.75
C ALA A 155 18.73 -5.46 12.57
N VAL A 156 17.41 -5.45 12.82
CA VAL A 156 16.39 -5.53 11.78
C VAL A 156 16.57 -4.40 10.77
N PHE A 157 16.78 -3.19 11.24
CA PHE A 157 16.94 -2.01 10.38
C PHE A 157 18.25 -2.03 9.60
N TYR A 158 19.33 -2.54 10.19
CA TYR A 158 20.60 -2.72 9.47
C TYR A 158 20.49 -3.77 8.38
N VAL A 159 19.92 -4.94 8.70
CA VAL A 159 19.81 -6.05 7.74
C VAL A 159 18.90 -5.65 6.58
N PHE A 160 17.72 -5.09 6.85
CA PHE A 160 16.78 -4.73 5.79
C PHE A 160 17.30 -3.56 4.95
N GLY A 161 17.89 -2.54 5.56
CA GLY A 161 18.53 -1.46 4.82
C GLY A 161 19.68 -1.94 3.95
N ALA A 162 20.49 -2.89 4.43
CA ALA A 162 21.57 -3.48 3.61
C ALA A 162 21.04 -4.21 2.37
N VAL A 163 19.91 -4.94 2.49
CA VAL A 163 19.25 -5.60 1.35
C VAL A 163 18.84 -4.58 0.29
N GLY A 164 18.26 -3.44 0.71
CA GLY A 164 17.89 -2.37 -0.23
C GLY A 164 19.09 -1.73 -0.92
N ILE A 165 20.19 -1.49 -0.19
CA ILE A 165 21.44 -0.96 -0.78
C ILE A 165 22.00 -1.92 -1.84
N VAL A 166 22.07 -3.23 -1.53
CA VAL A 166 22.54 -4.25 -2.47
C VAL A 166 21.65 -4.25 -3.72
N TRP A 167 20.33 -4.22 -3.54
CA TRP A 167 19.39 -4.14 -4.67
C TRP A 167 19.63 -2.90 -5.53
N ALA A 168 19.81 -1.74 -4.93
CA ALA A 168 20.00 -0.48 -5.66
C ALA A 168 21.29 -0.49 -6.49
N ILE A 169 22.37 -1.07 -5.95
CA ILE A 169 23.64 -1.26 -6.66
C ILE A 169 23.42 -2.21 -7.86
N VAL A 170 22.80 -3.37 -7.65
CA VAL A 170 22.50 -4.33 -8.72
C VAL A 170 21.61 -3.70 -9.78
N TRP A 171 20.54 -2.98 -9.36
CA TRP A 171 19.66 -2.27 -10.27
C TRP A 171 20.40 -1.29 -11.16
N TYR A 172 21.29 -0.49 -10.60
CA TYR A 172 22.05 0.51 -11.35
C TYR A 172 22.91 -0.12 -12.48
N PHE A 173 23.50 -1.28 -12.24
CA PHE A 173 24.34 -1.94 -13.23
C PHE A 173 23.54 -2.76 -14.25
N VAL A 174 22.46 -3.41 -13.82
CA VAL A 174 21.67 -4.32 -14.67
C VAL A 174 20.65 -3.53 -15.50
N ASN A 175 19.98 -2.54 -14.92
CA ASN A 175 18.90 -1.84 -15.60
C ASN A 175 19.40 -0.74 -16.54
N ARG A 176 18.61 -0.46 -17.58
CA ARG A 176 18.72 0.69 -18.48
C ARG A 176 17.35 1.34 -18.59
N ASP A 177 17.31 2.65 -18.92
CA ASP A 177 16.03 3.35 -19.06
C ASP A 177 15.25 2.84 -20.28
N ARG A 178 15.96 2.43 -21.34
CA ARG A 178 15.37 1.88 -22.56
C ARG A 178 15.94 0.50 -22.90
N PRO A 179 15.13 -0.41 -23.46
CA PRO A 179 15.59 -1.73 -23.90
C PRO A 179 16.75 -1.67 -24.92
N GLU A 180 16.74 -0.68 -25.84
CA GLU A 180 17.78 -0.49 -26.88
C GLU A 180 19.18 -0.25 -26.28
N GLU A 181 19.23 0.32 -25.07
CA GLU A 181 20.48 0.59 -24.35
C GLU A 181 21.07 -0.65 -23.68
N CYS A 182 20.28 -1.74 -23.63
CA CYS A 182 20.67 -2.96 -22.89
C CYS A 182 21.33 -3.99 -23.84
N ARG A 183 22.60 -4.27 -23.60
CA ARG A 183 23.35 -5.25 -24.43
C ARG A 183 22.81 -6.68 -24.35
N ALA A 184 22.04 -7.01 -23.33
CA ALA A 184 21.45 -8.34 -23.15
C ALA A 184 20.16 -8.54 -23.94
N VAL A 185 19.54 -7.45 -24.44
CA VAL A 185 18.33 -7.49 -25.26
C VAL A 185 18.74 -7.77 -26.70
N ASN A 186 18.19 -8.84 -27.28
CA ASN A 186 18.42 -9.17 -28.68
C ASN A 186 17.41 -8.48 -29.60
N ALA A 187 17.67 -8.48 -30.92
CA ALA A 187 16.82 -7.80 -31.91
C ALA A 187 15.38 -8.36 -31.94
N ALA A 188 15.20 -9.66 -31.67
CA ALA A 188 13.87 -10.27 -31.65
C ALA A 188 13.06 -9.83 -30.40
N GLU A 189 13.71 -9.73 -29.26
CA GLU A 189 13.09 -9.22 -28.02
C GLU A 189 12.76 -7.72 -28.16
N LEU A 190 13.65 -6.94 -28.75
CA LEU A 190 13.41 -5.54 -29.03
C LEU A 190 12.19 -5.37 -29.95
N ALA A 191 12.15 -6.12 -31.06
CA ALA A 191 11.00 -6.12 -31.97
C ALA A 191 9.71 -6.56 -31.28
N TYR A 192 9.77 -7.52 -30.36
CA TYR A 192 8.60 -7.94 -29.60
C TYR A 192 8.07 -6.84 -28.69
N ILE A 193 8.95 -6.08 -28.03
CA ILE A 193 8.57 -4.94 -27.18
C ILE A 193 8.01 -3.80 -28.05
N GLU A 194 8.68 -3.49 -29.18
CA GLU A 194 8.33 -2.40 -30.09
C GLU A 194 7.13 -2.70 -30.98
N ASP A 195 7.02 -3.91 -31.53
CA ASP A 195 5.98 -4.27 -32.50
C ASP A 195 4.58 -4.21 -31.86
N ARG A 196 4.46 -4.57 -30.59
CA ARG A 196 3.23 -4.38 -29.83
C ARG A 196 2.97 -2.94 -29.40
N THR A 197 3.98 -2.06 -29.41
CA THR A 197 3.82 -0.62 -29.18
C THR A 197 3.53 0.15 -30.48
N VAL A 198 4.07 -0.28 -31.62
CA VAL A 198 3.91 0.39 -32.91
C VAL A 198 2.54 0.13 -33.54
N GLY A 199 1.93 -1.04 -33.32
CA GLY A 199 0.58 -1.34 -33.82
C GLY A 199 -0.52 -0.40 -33.30
N GLU A 200 -0.30 0.20 -32.11
CA GLU A 200 -1.21 1.17 -31.49
C GLU A 200 -0.73 2.63 -31.62
N ALA A 201 0.57 2.86 -31.82
CA ALA A 201 1.14 4.21 -31.97
C ALA A 201 0.75 4.91 -33.29
N LYS A 202 0.24 4.17 -34.28
CA LYS A 202 -0.28 4.77 -35.52
C LYS A 202 -1.70 5.35 -35.40
N THR A 203 -2.39 5.11 -34.29
CA THR A 203 -3.77 5.62 -34.09
C THR A 203 -3.88 6.74 -33.05
N GLU A 204 -2.86 6.97 -32.27
CA GLU A 204 -2.82 8.16 -31.43
C GLU A 204 -1.69 9.08 -31.88
N ALA A 205 -2.03 10.12 -32.62
CA ALA A 205 -1.24 11.34 -32.63
C ALA A 205 -0.87 11.68 -31.18
N PRO A 206 0.35 12.24 -30.91
CA PRO A 206 0.68 12.64 -29.54
C PRO A 206 -0.52 13.42 -29.01
N ALA A 207 -1.21 12.84 -28.02
CA ALA A 207 -2.38 13.49 -27.46
C ALA A 207 -1.89 14.86 -27.03
N ALA A 208 -2.32 15.89 -27.76
CA ALA A 208 -2.07 17.28 -27.38
C ALA A 208 -2.29 17.29 -25.89
N GLU A 209 -1.34 17.79 -25.10
CA GLU A 209 -1.36 17.78 -23.64
C GLU A 209 -2.73 18.25 -23.18
N LYS A 210 -3.66 17.31 -23.01
CA LYS A 210 -5.00 17.62 -22.51
C LYS A 210 -4.75 18.08 -21.09
N LYS A 211 -4.82 19.38 -20.85
CA LYS A 211 -4.71 19.96 -19.53
C LYS A 211 -5.62 19.19 -18.60
N ILE A 212 -5.05 18.62 -17.54
CA ILE A 212 -5.80 17.84 -16.56
C ILE A 212 -6.87 18.78 -15.96
N PRO A 213 -8.17 18.42 -16.01
CA PRO A 213 -9.23 19.28 -15.52
C PRO A 213 -9.34 19.18 -14.00
N TRP A 214 -8.30 19.61 -13.27
CA TRP A 214 -8.21 19.52 -11.83
C TRP A 214 -9.44 20.07 -11.12
N PHE A 215 -9.98 21.19 -11.63
CA PHE A 215 -11.18 21.77 -11.04
C PHE A 215 -12.38 20.80 -11.08
N LEU A 216 -12.62 20.13 -12.20
CA LEU A 216 -13.71 19.15 -12.32
C LEU A 216 -13.48 17.93 -11.44
N ILE A 217 -12.25 17.42 -11.40
CA ILE A 217 -11.89 16.29 -10.55
C ILE A 217 -12.12 16.63 -9.08
N LEU A 218 -11.60 17.75 -8.60
CA LEU A 218 -11.67 18.15 -7.19
C LEU A 218 -13.06 18.64 -6.75
N THR A 219 -13.93 19.07 -7.66
CA THR A 219 -15.30 19.48 -7.35
C THR A 219 -16.34 18.36 -7.53
N SER A 220 -15.94 17.21 -8.08
CA SER A 220 -16.84 16.07 -8.29
C SER A 220 -17.22 15.38 -6.99
N LYS A 221 -18.50 15.38 -6.65
CA LYS A 221 -19.03 14.68 -5.47
C LYS A 221 -18.77 13.17 -5.54
N ASN A 222 -18.94 12.58 -6.72
CA ASN A 222 -18.72 11.14 -6.92
C ASN A 222 -17.27 10.73 -6.66
N MET A 223 -16.31 11.56 -7.08
CA MET A 223 -14.88 11.38 -6.77
C MET A 223 -14.63 11.34 -5.26
N TRP A 224 -15.19 12.31 -4.52
CA TRP A 224 -15.01 12.36 -3.07
C TRP A 224 -15.70 11.20 -2.34
N PHE A 225 -16.86 10.74 -2.81
CA PHE A 225 -17.50 9.55 -2.24
C PHE A 225 -16.65 8.29 -2.45
N ILE A 226 -16.03 8.13 -3.63
CA ILE A 226 -15.09 7.02 -3.89
C ILE A 226 -13.87 7.13 -2.98
N ALA A 227 -13.27 8.32 -2.86
CA ALA A 227 -12.11 8.55 -2.02
C ALA A 227 -12.41 8.30 -0.53
N LEU A 228 -13.56 8.78 -0.03
CA LEU A 228 -14.00 8.55 1.35
C LEU A 228 -14.32 7.08 1.62
N ALA A 229 -14.94 6.37 0.67
CA ALA A 229 -15.16 4.94 0.81
C ALA A 229 -13.84 4.14 0.80
N TYR A 230 -12.86 4.56 0.00
CA TYR A 230 -11.52 3.98 0.00
C TYR A 230 -10.77 4.18 1.33
N CYS A 231 -11.11 5.25 2.08
CA CYS A 231 -10.60 5.42 3.44
C CYS A 231 -10.98 4.25 4.35
N GLY A 232 -12.12 3.58 4.13
CA GLY A 232 -12.49 2.38 4.89
C GLY A 232 -11.46 1.26 4.75
N TYR A 233 -10.96 1.04 3.53
CA TYR A 233 -9.87 0.09 3.27
C TYR A 233 -8.57 0.51 3.97
N THR A 234 -8.11 1.73 3.73
CA THR A 234 -6.81 2.18 4.26
C THR A 234 -6.82 2.30 5.77
N TYR A 235 -7.89 2.84 6.36
CA TYR A 235 -8.06 2.97 7.80
C TYR A 235 -7.95 1.62 8.52
N GLY A 236 -8.63 0.60 7.99
CA GLY A 236 -8.56 -0.77 8.54
C GLY A 236 -7.21 -1.45 8.30
N SER A 237 -6.65 -1.30 7.09
CA SER A 237 -5.36 -1.93 6.74
C SER A 237 -4.20 -1.42 7.58
N TYR A 238 -4.22 -0.16 8.01
CA TYR A 238 -3.19 0.41 8.86
C TYR A 238 -3.12 -0.24 10.25
N PHE A 239 -4.25 -0.74 10.78
CA PHE A 239 -4.22 -1.59 11.97
C PHE A 239 -3.33 -2.82 11.77
N PHE A 240 -3.53 -3.56 10.67
CA PHE A 240 -2.77 -4.78 10.37
C PHE A 240 -1.30 -4.49 10.09
N TRP A 241 -1.00 -3.36 9.46
CA TRP A 241 0.37 -3.00 9.10
C TRP A 241 1.18 -2.44 10.27
N TYR A 242 0.53 -1.76 11.24
CA TYR A 242 1.26 -1.01 12.26
C TYR A 242 0.94 -1.44 13.70
N TRP A 243 -0.32 -1.77 14.00
CA TRP A 243 -0.75 -1.98 15.39
C TRP A 243 -0.93 -3.44 15.79
N MET A 244 -1.16 -4.34 14.84
CA MET A 244 -1.45 -5.76 15.13
C MET A 244 -0.34 -6.45 15.93
N PRO A 245 0.98 -6.27 15.64
CA PRO A 245 2.03 -6.86 16.47
C PRO A 245 1.98 -6.39 17.92
N THR A 246 1.82 -5.08 18.13
CA THR A 246 1.71 -4.48 19.49
C THR A 246 0.45 -4.97 20.21
N TYR A 247 -0.69 -5.04 19.51
CA TYR A 247 -1.95 -5.56 20.05
C TYR A 247 -1.81 -7.01 20.52
N LEU A 248 -1.21 -7.88 19.74
CA LEU A 248 -1.00 -9.28 20.10
C LEU A 248 -0.07 -9.43 21.29
N MET A 249 1.00 -8.64 21.37
CA MET A 249 1.97 -8.74 22.48
C MET A 249 1.46 -8.11 23.77
N GLU A 250 0.80 -6.96 23.69
CA GLU A 250 0.44 -6.20 24.90
C GLU A 250 -0.98 -6.51 25.41
N PHE A 251 -1.95 -6.72 24.53
CA PHE A 251 -3.32 -7.06 24.92
C PHE A 251 -3.49 -8.56 25.22
N HIS A 252 -2.95 -9.42 24.35
CA HIS A 252 -3.01 -10.87 24.54
C HIS A 252 -1.82 -11.46 25.31
N HIS A 253 -0.85 -10.63 25.70
CA HIS A 253 0.33 -11.03 26.48
C HIS A 253 1.12 -12.20 25.88
N ILE A 254 1.15 -12.32 24.54
CA ILE A 254 1.93 -13.35 23.87
C ILE A 254 3.39 -12.95 23.69
N SER A 255 4.27 -13.95 23.67
CA SER A 255 5.71 -13.72 23.45
C SER A 255 6.00 -13.21 22.02
N LEU A 256 7.14 -12.54 21.85
CA LEU A 256 7.62 -12.07 20.55
C LEU A 256 7.65 -13.21 19.50
N VAL A 257 8.14 -14.38 19.88
CA VAL A 257 8.20 -15.56 18.99
C VAL A 257 6.82 -16.02 18.56
N LYS A 258 5.87 -16.12 19.50
CA LYS A 258 4.48 -16.50 19.21
C LYS A 258 3.79 -15.45 18.33
N MET A 259 4.04 -14.16 18.56
CA MET A 259 3.56 -13.07 17.70
C MET A 259 4.12 -13.20 16.29
N GLY A 260 5.43 -13.45 16.14
CA GLY A 260 6.07 -13.65 14.84
C GLY A 260 5.50 -14.83 14.03
N ALA A 261 5.01 -15.87 14.72
CA ALA A 261 4.35 -17.01 14.08
C ALA A 261 2.88 -16.74 13.70
N LEU A 262 2.17 -15.94 14.48
CA LEU A 262 0.73 -15.68 14.30
C LEU A 262 0.44 -14.48 13.38
N ALA A 263 1.23 -13.41 13.45
CA ALA A 263 1.02 -12.19 12.68
C ALA A 263 1.03 -12.37 11.14
N PRO A 264 1.78 -13.31 10.55
CA PRO A 264 1.73 -13.57 9.12
C PRO A 264 0.35 -14.00 8.61
N LEU A 265 -0.46 -14.67 9.43
CA LEU A 265 -1.73 -15.26 8.99
C LEU A 265 -2.76 -14.20 8.51
N PRO A 266 -3.06 -13.13 9.26
CA PRO A 266 -3.93 -12.06 8.78
C PRO A 266 -3.36 -11.34 7.55
N LEU A 267 -2.05 -11.14 7.47
CA LEU A 267 -1.41 -10.46 6.35
C LEU A 267 -1.49 -11.31 5.07
N PHE A 268 -1.25 -12.60 5.17
CA PHE A 268 -1.42 -13.55 4.07
C PHE A 268 -2.89 -13.62 3.61
N ALA A 269 -3.84 -13.68 4.54
CA ALA A 269 -5.26 -13.64 4.23
C ALA A 269 -5.64 -12.36 3.47
N GLY A 270 -5.06 -11.21 3.83
CA GLY A 270 -5.22 -9.96 3.10
C GLY A 270 -4.73 -10.06 1.65
N ALA A 271 -3.56 -10.66 1.40
CA ALA A 271 -3.05 -10.87 0.05
C ALA A 271 -4.01 -11.73 -0.80
N LEU A 272 -4.56 -12.80 -0.22
CA LEU A 272 -5.60 -13.61 -0.87
C LEU A 272 -6.89 -12.81 -1.11
N GLY A 273 -7.25 -11.92 -0.18
CA GLY A 273 -8.40 -11.02 -0.30
C GLY A 273 -8.32 -10.12 -1.53
N VAL A 274 -7.16 -9.51 -1.79
CA VAL A 274 -6.95 -8.67 -3.00
C VAL A 274 -7.23 -9.45 -4.27
N LEU A 275 -6.66 -10.66 -4.40
CA LEU A 275 -6.86 -11.52 -5.57
C LEU A 275 -8.33 -11.90 -5.71
N THR A 276 -8.95 -12.37 -4.63
CA THR A 276 -10.35 -12.77 -4.60
C THR A 276 -11.29 -11.61 -4.94
N GLY A 277 -10.97 -10.40 -4.49
CA GLY A 277 -11.73 -9.20 -4.79
C GLY A 277 -11.76 -8.87 -6.29
N GLY A 278 -10.63 -9.03 -6.99
CA GLY A 278 -10.56 -8.92 -8.45
C GLY A 278 -11.44 -9.95 -9.15
N PHE A 279 -11.27 -11.23 -8.82
CA PHE A 279 -12.08 -12.31 -9.40
C PHE A 279 -13.59 -12.15 -9.11
N ALA A 280 -13.96 -11.79 -7.88
CA ALA A 280 -15.33 -11.56 -7.49
C ALA A 280 -15.97 -10.42 -8.30
N THR A 281 -15.21 -9.36 -8.52
CA THR A 281 -15.65 -8.20 -9.32
C THR A 281 -15.94 -8.61 -10.77
N ASP A 282 -15.04 -9.37 -11.39
CA ASP A 282 -15.22 -9.88 -12.76
C ASP A 282 -16.38 -10.89 -12.85
N PHE A 283 -16.53 -11.75 -11.85
CA PHE A 283 -17.64 -12.71 -11.78
C PHE A 283 -18.99 -11.99 -11.70
N VAL A 284 -19.12 -10.98 -10.83
CA VAL A 284 -20.35 -10.18 -10.72
C VAL A 284 -20.62 -9.43 -12.02
N TYR A 285 -19.59 -8.88 -12.68
CA TYR A 285 -19.75 -8.21 -13.97
C TYR A 285 -20.27 -9.16 -15.06
N LYS A 286 -19.70 -10.35 -15.15
CA LYS A 286 -20.16 -11.39 -16.11
C LYS A 286 -21.65 -11.76 -15.91
N ARG A 287 -22.12 -11.74 -14.66
CA ARG A 287 -23.52 -12.06 -14.30
C ARG A 287 -24.49 -10.91 -14.50
N THR A 288 -24.10 -9.70 -14.07
CA THR A 288 -24.99 -8.53 -14.03
C THR A 288 -24.89 -7.67 -15.29
N LYS A 289 -23.77 -7.75 -16.03
CA LYS A 289 -23.43 -6.89 -17.18
C LYS A 289 -23.45 -5.39 -16.88
N THR A 290 -23.36 -5.00 -15.59
CA THR A 290 -23.34 -3.60 -15.15
C THR A 290 -22.08 -3.30 -14.34
N LEU A 291 -21.38 -2.23 -14.70
CA LEU A 291 -20.19 -1.78 -13.94
C LEU A 291 -20.59 -1.39 -12.51
N LYS A 292 -21.72 -0.74 -12.35
CA LYS A 292 -22.24 -0.30 -11.06
C LYS A 292 -22.34 -1.44 -10.04
N TRP A 293 -23.02 -2.53 -10.37
CA TRP A 293 -23.18 -3.66 -9.47
C TRP A 293 -21.89 -4.49 -9.31
N SER A 294 -21.09 -4.58 -10.35
CA SER A 294 -19.78 -5.25 -10.29
C SER A 294 -18.85 -4.66 -9.22
N ARG A 295 -18.83 -3.33 -9.07
CA ARG A 295 -18.00 -2.65 -8.07
C ARG A 295 -18.67 -2.60 -6.70
N ARG A 296 -19.95 -2.17 -6.68
CA ARG A 296 -20.72 -1.97 -5.44
C ARG A 296 -20.91 -3.26 -4.64
N ALA A 297 -21.37 -4.34 -5.27
CA ALA A 297 -21.70 -5.58 -4.54
C ALA A 297 -20.50 -6.14 -3.79
N VAL A 298 -19.32 -6.17 -4.42
CA VAL A 298 -18.10 -6.67 -3.78
C VAL A 298 -17.67 -5.74 -2.64
N CYS A 299 -17.64 -4.42 -2.85
CA CYS A 299 -17.25 -3.48 -1.80
C CYS A 299 -18.24 -3.47 -0.62
N ILE A 300 -19.55 -3.53 -0.87
CA ILE A 300 -20.57 -3.58 0.19
C ILE A 300 -20.41 -4.86 1.01
N ALA A 301 -20.38 -6.03 0.35
CA ALA A 301 -20.29 -7.31 1.04
C ALA A 301 -18.99 -7.42 1.86
N SER A 302 -17.86 -6.99 1.28
CA SER A 302 -16.56 -7.04 1.95
C SER A 302 -16.48 -6.09 3.13
N MET A 303 -16.93 -4.83 3.01
CA MET A 303 -16.89 -3.86 4.10
C MET A 303 -17.89 -4.18 5.23
N LEU A 304 -19.10 -4.64 4.90
CA LEU A 304 -20.06 -5.09 5.91
C LEU A 304 -19.54 -6.32 6.67
N GLY A 305 -19.03 -7.32 5.94
CA GLY A 305 -18.46 -8.51 6.56
C GLY A 305 -17.24 -8.20 7.44
N ALA A 306 -16.36 -7.31 6.99
CA ALA A 306 -15.20 -6.85 7.76
C ALA A 306 -15.63 -6.10 9.03
N SER A 307 -16.60 -5.19 8.93
CA SER A 307 -17.18 -4.48 10.06
C SER A 307 -17.77 -5.44 11.10
N ALA A 308 -18.50 -6.46 10.65
CA ALA A 308 -19.11 -7.47 11.51
C ALA A 308 -18.06 -8.37 12.22
N LEU A 309 -16.95 -8.71 11.55
CA LEU A 309 -15.91 -9.58 12.10
C LEU A 309 -14.90 -8.83 13.00
N MET A 310 -14.78 -7.51 12.85
CA MET A 310 -13.85 -6.71 13.65
C MET A 310 -14.19 -6.75 15.12
N LEU A 311 -15.49 -6.69 15.48
CA LEU A 311 -15.91 -6.70 16.89
C LEU A 311 -15.65 -8.05 17.58
N PRO A 312 -16.05 -9.22 17.04
CA PRO A 312 -15.72 -10.51 17.63
C PRO A 312 -14.22 -10.72 17.86
N SER A 313 -13.36 -10.18 16.95
CA SER A 313 -11.91 -10.28 17.14
C SER A 313 -11.41 -9.51 18.37
N ALA A 314 -12.08 -8.43 18.75
CA ALA A 314 -11.73 -7.63 19.91
C ALA A 314 -12.18 -8.28 21.24
N PHE A 315 -13.27 -9.04 21.23
CA PHE A 315 -13.84 -9.69 22.43
C PHE A 315 -13.33 -11.10 22.67
N SER A 316 -12.59 -11.67 21.72
CA SER A 316 -12.02 -13.01 21.91
C SER A 316 -10.90 -12.98 22.96
N GLY A 317 -11.03 -13.81 23.99
CA GLY A 317 -9.98 -14.00 25.00
C GLY A 317 -8.84 -14.93 24.54
N ASP A 318 -9.05 -15.70 23.47
CA ASP A 318 -8.03 -16.60 22.93
C ASP A 318 -7.25 -15.92 21.80
N PRO A 319 -5.92 -15.80 21.91
CA PRO A 319 -5.08 -15.19 20.87
C PRO A 319 -5.21 -15.86 19.49
N VAL A 320 -5.38 -17.19 19.44
CA VAL A 320 -5.48 -17.92 18.16
C VAL A 320 -6.81 -17.60 17.48
N LEU A 321 -7.90 -17.65 18.24
CA LEU A 321 -9.23 -17.31 17.71
C LEU A 321 -9.30 -15.84 17.28
N THR A 322 -8.69 -14.93 18.04
CA THR A 322 -8.53 -13.53 17.65
C THR A 322 -7.84 -13.41 16.29
N VAL A 323 -6.71 -14.10 16.10
CA VAL A 323 -5.95 -14.05 14.85
C VAL A 323 -6.76 -14.62 13.68
N ILE A 324 -7.58 -15.65 13.91
CA ILE A 324 -8.47 -16.20 12.87
C ILE A 324 -9.52 -15.15 12.47
N PHE A 325 -10.19 -14.50 13.42
CA PHE A 325 -11.13 -13.41 13.13
C PHE A 325 -10.46 -12.25 12.40
N LEU A 326 -9.26 -11.84 12.85
CA LEU A 326 -8.47 -10.81 12.20
C LEU A 326 -8.06 -11.20 10.77
N ALA A 327 -7.72 -12.49 10.54
CA ALA A 327 -7.40 -12.98 9.20
C ALA A 327 -8.59 -12.89 8.26
N LEU A 328 -9.77 -13.32 8.70
CA LEU A 328 -11.00 -13.20 7.93
C LEU A 328 -11.38 -11.73 7.70
N CYS A 329 -11.21 -10.89 8.70
CA CYS A 329 -11.46 -9.46 8.60
C CYS A 329 -10.53 -8.80 7.56
N ASN A 330 -9.20 -9.05 7.63
CA ASN A 330 -8.26 -8.48 6.67
C ASN A 330 -8.44 -9.03 5.26
N PHE A 331 -8.83 -10.29 5.12
CA PHE A 331 -9.25 -10.86 3.83
C PHE A 331 -10.38 -10.03 3.21
N LEU A 332 -11.45 -9.77 3.98
CA LEU A 332 -12.60 -9.01 3.51
C LEU A 332 -12.24 -7.54 3.23
N ILE A 333 -11.50 -6.87 4.11
CA ILE A 333 -11.03 -5.50 3.87
C ILE A 333 -10.30 -5.43 2.53
N SER A 334 -9.38 -6.35 2.31
CA SER A 334 -8.51 -6.39 1.13
C SER A 334 -9.26 -6.72 -0.15
N MET A 335 -10.38 -7.45 -0.08
CA MET A 335 -11.26 -7.68 -1.24
C MET A 335 -11.81 -6.39 -1.85
N SER A 336 -11.95 -5.32 -1.08
CA SER A 336 -12.44 -4.03 -1.58
C SER A 336 -11.41 -3.23 -2.39
N LEU A 337 -10.13 -3.61 -2.33
CA LEU A 337 -9.05 -2.86 -2.97
C LEU A 337 -9.22 -2.81 -4.49
N ALA A 338 -9.28 -3.98 -5.14
CA ALA A 338 -9.36 -4.07 -6.59
C ALA A 338 -10.60 -3.35 -7.19
N PRO A 339 -11.84 -3.56 -6.67
CA PRO A 339 -13.01 -2.84 -7.19
C PRO A 339 -12.97 -1.34 -6.90
N SER A 340 -12.31 -0.88 -5.82
CA SER A 340 -12.16 0.56 -5.55
C SER A 340 -11.26 1.25 -6.57
N TRP A 341 -10.11 0.64 -6.91
CA TRP A 341 -9.23 1.14 -7.95
C TRP A 341 -9.89 1.09 -9.34
N ALA A 342 -10.61 0.00 -9.63
CA ALA A 342 -11.35 -0.11 -10.87
C ALA A 342 -12.43 0.98 -11.00
N ALA A 343 -13.18 1.26 -9.92
CA ALA A 343 -14.17 2.33 -9.94
C ALA A 343 -13.55 3.72 -10.15
N ALA A 344 -12.38 3.99 -9.54
CA ALA A 344 -11.66 5.24 -9.79
C ALA A 344 -11.24 5.39 -11.26
N MET A 345 -10.84 4.30 -11.92
CA MET A 345 -10.52 4.29 -13.36
C MET A 345 -11.79 4.44 -14.23
N ASP A 346 -12.88 3.76 -13.86
CA ASP A 346 -14.15 3.81 -14.60
C ASP A 346 -14.72 5.25 -14.67
N VAL A 347 -14.64 6.01 -13.57
CA VAL A 347 -15.16 7.39 -13.52
C VAL A 347 -14.20 8.44 -14.09
N ALA A 348 -13.00 8.08 -14.45
CA ALA A 348 -11.92 9.04 -14.74
C ALA A 348 -12.02 9.72 -16.10
N GLY A 349 -12.78 9.18 -17.06
CA GLY A 349 -12.97 9.80 -18.40
C GLY A 349 -11.66 10.10 -19.15
N GLY A 350 -10.66 9.23 -19.05
CA GLY A 350 -9.34 9.39 -19.68
C GLY A 350 -8.24 10.00 -18.77
N PHE A 351 -8.57 10.40 -17.53
CA PHE A 351 -7.63 10.95 -16.54
C PHE A 351 -7.42 10.00 -15.34
N SER A 352 -7.34 8.70 -15.62
CA SER A 352 -7.27 7.64 -14.61
C SER A 352 -6.13 7.83 -13.60
N GLY A 353 -4.96 8.25 -14.05
CA GLY A 353 -3.83 8.54 -13.17
C GLY A 353 -4.14 9.64 -12.14
N SER A 354 -4.74 10.76 -12.59
CA SER A 354 -5.07 11.90 -11.71
C SER A 354 -6.16 11.53 -10.70
N VAL A 355 -7.23 10.87 -11.15
CA VAL A 355 -8.35 10.45 -10.28
C VAL A 355 -7.89 9.43 -9.24
N SER A 356 -7.15 8.41 -9.66
CA SER A 356 -6.62 7.38 -8.75
C SER A 356 -5.60 7.95 -7.76
N SER A 357 -4.79 8.95 -8.17
CA SER A 357 -3.84 9.62 -7.28
C SER A 357 -4.54 10.40 -6.18
N VAL A 358 -5.63 11.12 -6.49
CA VAL A 358 -6.43 11.83 -5.48
C VAL A 358 -7.05 10.84 -4.50
N MET A 359 -7.67 9.76 -5.00
CA MET A 359 -8.23 8.69 -4.15
C MET A 359 -7.17 8.11 -3.22
N ASN A 360 -5.99 7.77 -3.75
CA ASN A 360 -4.92 7.17 -2.97
C ASN A 360 -4.32 8.14 -1.94
N MET A 361 -4.13 9.42 -2.31
CA MET A 361 -3.63 10.45 -1.38
C MET A 361 -4.58 10.61 -0.18
N VAL A 362 -5.89 10.72 -0.42
CA VAL A 362 -6.90 10.82 0.64
C VAL A 362 -6.92 9.56 1.51
N GLY A 363 -6.84 8.37 0.88
CA GLY A 363 -6.76 7.11 1.60
C GLY A 363 -5.52 7.01 2.48
N GLN A 364 -4.33 7.35 1.97
CA GLN A 364 -3.08 7.30 2.76
C GLN A 364 -3.11 8.30 3.93
N ALA A 365 -3.69 9.48 3.72
CA ALA A 365 -3.90 10.44 4.80
C ALA A 365 -4.83 9.86 5.89
N ALA A 366 -5.95 9.24 5.50
CA ALA A 366 -6.87 8.60 6.43
C ALA A 366 -6.22 7.44 7.20
N GLY A 367 -5.42 6.60 6.52
CA GLY A 367 -4.63 5.56 7.17
C GLY A 367 -3.63 6.12 8.17
N SER A 368 -2.93 7.20 7.83
CA SER A 368 -1.99 7.87 8.74
C SER A 368 -2.71 8.44 9.97
N VAL A 369 -3.85 9.09 9.77
CA VAL A 369 -4.71 9.56 10.88
C VAL A 369 -5.19 8.38 11.73
N SER A 370 -5.54 7.24 11.13
CA SER A 370 -5.98 6.05 11.87
C SER A 370 -4.91 5.56 12.84
N ALA A 371 -3.64 5.60 12.45
CA ALA A 371 -2.54 5.16 13.32
C ALA A 371 -2.42 6.02 14.59
N ILE A 372 -2.62 7.33 14.48
CA ILE A 372 -2.63 8.26 15.63
C ILE A 372 -3.86 8.02 16.50
N ILE A 373 -5.05 7.96 15.88
CA ILE A 373 -6.32 7.76 16.59
C ILE A 373 -6.30 6.43 17.35
N PHE A 374 -5.79 5.36 16.72
CA PHE A 374 -5.64 4.07 17.37
C PHE A 374 -4.81 4.19 18.65
N GLY A 375 -3.61 4.79 18.56
CA GLY A 375 -2.74 5.00 19.71
C GLY A 375 -3.40 5.81 20.81
N ALA A 376 -4.05 6.93 20.46
CA ALA A 376 -4.74 7.79 21.42
C ALA A 376 -5.91 7.08 22.12
N LEU A 377 -6.70 6.30 21.38
CA LEU A 377 -7.81 5.53 21.95
C LEU A 377 -7.32 4.42 22.88
N VAL A 378 -6.24 3.74 22.54
CA VAL A 378 -5.63 2.72 23.42
C VAL A 378 -5.10 3.37 24.69
N GLU A 379 -4.46 4.54 24.59
CA GLU A 379 -3.85 5.23 25.72
C GLU A 379 -4.88 5.82 26.69
N HIS A 380 -5.95 6.45 26.15
CA HIS A 380 -6.87 7.24 26.96
C HIS A 380 -8.22 6.57 27.22
N VAL A 381 -8.58 5.51 26.49
CA VAL A 381 -9.88 4.83 26.63
C VAL A 381 -9.68 3.35 26.91
N SER A 382 -9.35 2.55 25.92
CA SER A 382 -9.12 1.10 26.06
C SER A 382 -8.60 0.48 24.75
N TRP A 383 -8.08 -0.75 24.83
CA TRP A 383 -7.73 -1.54 23.66
C TRP A 383 -8.93 -1.88 22.74
N LEU A 384 -10.15 -1.85 23.28
CA LEU A 384 -11.37 -2.15 22.51
C LEU A 384 -11.85 -0.95 21.69
N ALA A 385 -11.60 0.28 22.16
CA ALA A 385 -12.12 1.50 21.53
C ALA A 385 -11.74 1.66 20.05
N PRO A 386 -10.49 1.39 19.61
CA PRO A 386 -10.14 1.45 18.21
C PRO A 386 -10.95 0.49 17.32
N PHE A 387 -11.30 -0.69 17.81
CA PHE A 387 -12.05 -1.68 17.03
C PHE A 387 -13.48 -1.21 16.73
N TYR A 388 -14.12 -0.50 17.67
CA TYR A 388 -15.41 0.14 17.40
C TYR A 388 -15.31 1.21 16.32
N VAL A 389 -14.25 2.04 16.38
CA VAL A 389 -14.04 3.08 15.37
C VAL A 389 -13.76 2.47 14.00
N ILE A 390 -12.87 1.47 13.91
CA ILE A 390 -12.56 0.78 12.65
C ILE A 390 -13.83 0.13 12.09
N SER A 391 -14.62 -0.57 12.91
CA SER A 391 -15.89 -1.19 12.51
C SER A 391 -16.87 -0.14 11.98
N GLY A 392 -17.00 1.00 12.68
CA GLY A 392 -17.86 2.13 12.25
C GLY A 392 -17.41 2.76 10.93
N VAL A 393 -16.11 2.94 10.71
CA VAL A 393 -15.55 3.47 9.45
C VAL A 393 -15.81 2.49 8.29
N MET A 394 -15.66 1.19 8.51
CA MET A 394 -15.97 0.17 7.50
C MET A 394 -17.46 0.15 7.16
N LEU A 395 -18.34 0.26 8.16
CA LEU A 395 -19.78 0.37 7.96
C LEU A 395 -20.11 1.63 7.14
N GLY A 396 -19.53 2.78 7.50
CA GLY A 396 -19.68 4.03 6.74
C GLY A 396 -19.22 3.87 5.28
N SER A 397 -18.08 3.18 5.03
CA SER A 397 -17.62 2.87 3.69
C SER A 397 -18.64 2.00 2.92
N ALA A 398 -19.19 0.96 3.56
CA ALA A 398 -20.23 0.13 2.94
C ALA A 398 -21.48 0.94 2.57
N LEU A 399 -21.91 1.87 3.43
CA LEU A 399 -23.05 2.75 3.17
C LEU A 399 -22.78 3.74 2.01
N LEU A 400 -21.55 4.29 1.92
CA LEU A 400 -21.16 5.12 0.78
C LEU A 400 -21.26 4.32 -0.53
N TRP A 401 -20.75 3.09 -0.57
CA TRP A 401 -20.87 2.19 -1.71
C TRP A 401 -22.34 1.85 -2.04
N ALA A 402 -23.15 1.62 -1.03
CA ALA A 402 -24.55 1.24 -1.22
C ALA A 402 -25.41 2.36 -1.82
N PHE A 403 -25.19 3.60 -1.38
CA PHE A 403 -26.15 4.68 -1.66
C PHE A 403 -25.60 5.81 -2.54
N LEU A 404 -24.32 6.18 -2.41
CA LEU A 404 -23.80 7.42 -2.96
C LEU A 404 -22.87 7.24 -4.19
N ILE A 405 -22.06 6.19 -4.24
CA ILE A 405 -21.08 5.99 -5.33
C ILE A 405 -21.77 5.49 -6.59
N ASN A 406 -21.50 6.11 -7.72
CA ASN A 406 -21.92 5.64 -9.03
C ASN A 406 -20.72 5.48 -9.97
N PRO A 407 -20.19 4.24 -10.16
CA PRO A 407 -19.04 3.98 -11.04
C PRO A 407 -19.28 4.28 -12.53
N GLU A 408 -20.53 4.45 -12.96
CA GLU A 408 -20.88 4.75 -14.35
C GLU A 408 -20.94 6.26 -14.64
N ARG A 409 -20.88 7.11 -13.60
CA ARG A 409 -20.92 8.57 -13.75
C ARG A 409 -19.51 9.14 -13.81
N LEU A 410 -19.13 9.73 -14.95
CA LEU A 410 -17.84 10.33 -15.14
C LEU A 410 -17.62 11.55 -14.22
N VAL A 411 -16.40 11.71 -13.74
CA VAL A 411 -15.99 12.84 -12.88
C VAL A 411 -16.05 14.17 -13.64
N ILE A 412 -15.84 14.13 -14.97
CA ILE A 412 -15.80 15.28 -15.84
C ILE A 412 -17.19 15.73 -16.32
N ASP A 413 -18.25 14.94 -16.06
CA ASP A 413 -19.63 15.33 -16.41
C ASP A 413 -20.16 16.37 -15.43
N ARG A 414 -20.47 17.56 -15.95
CA ARG A 414 -21.20 18.60 -15.22
C ARG A 414 -22.68 18.23 -15.19
N SER A 415 -23.15 17.58 -14.13
CA SER A 415 -24.58 17.40 -13.88
C SER A 415 -24.87 17.38 -12.39
#